data_f55d3d7b99f61dd04a0d90261b2e77f4
#
_entry.id   f55d3d7b99f61dd04a0d90261b2e77f4
#
_cell.length_a   1.000
_cell.length_b   1.000
_cell.length_c   1.000
_cell.angle_alpha   90.00
_cell.angle_beta   90.00
_cell.angle_gamma   90.00
#
_symmetry.space_group_name_H-M   'P 1'
#
loop_
_entity.id
_entity.type
_entity.pdbx_description
1 polymer ?
#
loop_
_entity_poly.entity_id
_entity_poly.type
_entity_poly.pdbx_seq_one_letter_code
_entity_poly.pdbx_strand_id
1 'polypeptide(L)'
;KVNTKAFLEIVSEMFSEWIPDLAGVGIQAVWAGYYTEPRYIVDPELGLFVGMCGHGFMLSQYIARMYVDKLLGRPVPEYFEKLKLNGPGLSEKAFK
;
A
#
# COMPACT_ATOMS: atom_id res chain seq x y z
N LYS A 1 -18.34 6.06 1.35
CA LYS A 1 -19.24 5.28 2.22
C LYS A 1 -19.11 3.79 1.87
N VAL A 2 -18.92 2.96 2.88
CA VAL A 2 -18.69 1.53 2.68
C VAL A 2 -20.03 0.79 2.60
N ASN A 3 -20.18 -0.01 1.56
CA ASN A 3 -21.35 -0.89 1.44
C ASN A 3 -20.99 -2.28 1.98
N THR A 4 -21.19 -2.46 3.28
CA THR A 4 -20.84 -3.69 3.97
C THR A 4 -21.65 -4.89 3.45
N LYS A 5 -22.92 -4.69 3.13
CA LYS A 5 -23.77 -5.77 2.64
C LYS A 5 -23.28 -6.33 1.31
N ALA A 6 -22.98 -5.45 0.35
CA ALA A 6 -22.47 -5.87 -0.95
C ALA A 6 -21.12 -6.58 -0.81
N PHE A 7 -20.25 -6.06 0.05
CA PHE A 7 -18.94 -6.67 0.32
C PHE A 7 -19.11 -8.09 0.87
N LEU A 8 -19.98 -8.28 1.85
CA LEU A 8 -20.22 -9.59 2.46
C LEU A 8 -20.76 -10.59 1.46
N GLU A 9 -21.66 -10.15 0.58
CA GLU A 9 -22.21 -11.02 -0.45
C GLU A 9 -21.12 -11.51 -1.41
N ILE A 10 -20.26 -10.60 -1.87
CA ILE A 10 -19.19 -10.93 -2.78
C ILE A 10 -18.18 -11.88 -2.12
N VAL A 11 -17.75 -11.57 -0.91
CA VAL A 11 -16.76 -12.37 -0.18
C VAL A 11 -17.30 -13.76 0.12
N SER A 12 -18.55 -13.86 0.55
CA SER A 12 -19.20 -15.15 0.86
C SER A 12 -19.28 -16.03 -0.39
N GLU A 13 -19.65 -15.44 -1.52
CA GLU A 13 -19.70 -16.15 -2.78
C GLU A 13 -18.31 -16.65 -3.20
N MET A 14 -17.30 -15.80 -3.11
CA MET A 14 -15.92 -16.17 -3.46
C MET A 14 -15.40 -17.30 -2.56
N PHE A 15 -15.61 -17.20 -1.25
CA PHE A 15 -15.13 -18.22 -0.33
C PHE A 15 -15.84 -19.56 -0.55
N SER A 16 -17.13 -19.54 -0.83
CA SER A 16 -17.88 -20.76 -1.11
C SER A 16 -17.41 -21.46 -2.38
N GLU A 17 -16.99 -20.66 -3.37
CA GLU A 17 -16.48 -21.19 -4.64
C GLU A 17 -15.06 -21.72 -4.50
N TRP A 18 -14.19 -20.99 -3.84
CA TRP A 18 -12.76 -21.34 -3.73
C TRP A 18 -12.48 -22.35 -2.63
N ILE A 19 -13.20 -22.28 -1.52
CA ILE A 19 -13.06 -23.19 -0.38
C ILE A 19 -14.45 -23.61 0.06
N PRO A 20 -15.01 -24.65 -0.60
CA PRO A 20 -16.41 -25.04 -0.34
C PRO A 20 -16.73 -25.36 1.12
N ASP A 21 -15.74 -25.81 1.89
CA ASP A 21 -15.94 -26.11 3.31
C ASP A 21 -16.29 -24.87 4.13
N LEU A 22 -16.04 -23.68 3.58
CA LEU A 22 -16.39 -22.41 4.25
C LEU A 22 -17.80 -21.94 3.92
N ALA A 23 -18.51 -22.65 3.05
CA ALA A 23 -19.91 -22.31 2.78
C ALA A 23 -20.72 -22.47 4.07
N GLY A 24 -21.50 -21.45 4.42
CA GLY A 24 -22.30 -21.46 5.64
C GLY A 24 -21.57 -21.03 6.91
N VAL A 25 -20.27 -20.74 6.82
CA VAL A 25 -19.52 -20.19 7.96
C VAL A 25 -19.91 -18.72 8.13
N GLY A 26 -20.24 -18.34 9.38
CA GLY A 26 -20.59 -16.96 9.69
C GLY A 26 -19.37 -16.03 9.71
N ILE A 27 -19.61 -14.77 9.47
CA ILE A 27 -18.59 -13.72 9.53
C ILE A 27 -18.67 -13.02 10.88
N GLN A 28 -17.56 -13.04 11.63
CA GLN A 28 -17.54 -12.52 12.98
C GLN A 28 -17.46 -10.99 13.03
N ALA A 29 -16.67 -10.40 12.13
CA ALA A 29 -16.49 -8.95 12.10
C ALA A 29 -16.08 -8.47 10.71
N VAL A 30 -16.48 -7.24 10.40
CA VAL A 30 -16.10 -6.56 9.15
C VAL A 30 -15.84 -5.11 9.47
N TRP A 31 -14.76 -4.58 8.95
CA TRP A 31 -14.44 -3.16 9.08
C TRP A 31 -13.73 -2.68 7.83
N ALA A 32 -13.64 -1.35 7.68
CA ALA A 32 -12.97 -0.73 6.56
C ALA A 32 -11.90 0.24 7.05
N GLY A 33 -10.86 0.41 6.27
CA GLY A 33 -9.81 1.39 6.50
C GLY A 33 -9.64 2.30 5.31
N TYR A 34 -8.90 3.38 5.49
CA TYR A 34 -8.58 4.31 4.42
C TYR A 34 -7.14 4.13 4.00
N TYR A 35 -6.89 4.10 2.69
CA TYR A 35 -5.55 4.18 2.15
C TYR A 35 -5.14 5.64 2.01
N THR A 36 -3.85 5.91 2.08
CA THR A 36 -3.32 7.23 1.73
C THR A 36 -3.48 7.44 0.22
N GLU A 37 -3.40 8.70 -0.20
CA GLU A 37 -3.36 8.99 -1.63
C GLU A 37 -2.20 8.26 -2.30
N PRO A 38 -2.36 7.86 -3.57
CA PRO A 38 -1.34 7.08 -4.28
C PRO A 38 -0.16 7.94 -4.72
N ARG A 39 0.52 8.52 -3.77
CA ARG A 39 1.72 9.29 -4.01
C ARG A 39 2.75 8.98 -2.95
N TYR A 40 3.76 8.24 -3.34
CA TYR A 40 4.87 7.94 -2.45
C TYR A 40 5.73 9.18 -2.27
N ILE A 41 5.90 9.62 -1.04
CA ILE A 41 6.77 10.73 -0.71
C ILE A 41 7.83 10.20 0.25
N VAL A 42 9.06 10.11 -0.26
CA VAL A 42 10.20 9.63 0.52
C VAL A 42 11.30 10.66 0.38
N ASP A 43 11.49 11.44 1.43
CA ASP A 43 12.43 12.56 1.40
C ASP A 43 13.24 12.57 2.71
N PRO A 44 14.46 11.98 2.71
CA PRO A 44 15.29 11.93 3.90
C PRO A 44 15.70 13.29 4.42
N GLU A 45 15.83 14.28 3.57
CA GLU A 45 16.20 15.64 3.98
C GLU A 45 15.12 16.29 4.83
N LEU A 46 13.84 15.95 4.53
CA LEU A 46 12.69 16.45 5.28
C LEU A 46 12.19 15.46 6.32
N GLY A 47 12.77 14.28 6.40
CA GLY A 47 12.34 13.23 7.32
C GLY A 47 10.98 12.64 6.97
N LEU A 48 10.64 12.56 5.69
CA LEU A 48 9.34 12.07 5.22
C LEU A 48 9.44 10.66 4.63
N PHE A 49 8.46 9.83 4.99
CA PHE A 49 8.30 8.47 4.44
C PHE A 49 6.81 8.15 4.53
N VAL A 50 6.03 8.60 3.56
CA VAL A 50 4.57 8.54 3.61
C VAL A 50 3.96 8.21 2.25
N GLY A 51 2.67 8.01 2.22
CA GLY A 51 1.90 7.89 0.97
C GLY A 51 1.97 6.53 0.30
N MET A 52 2.16 5.45 1.06
CA MET A 52 2.38 4.11 0.50
C MET A 52 1.13 3.46 -0.13
N CYS A 53 -0.03 4.05 0.00
CA CYS A 53 -1.26 3.64 -0.70
C CYS A 53 -1.55 2.13 -0.63
N GLY A 54 -1.54 1.55 0.58
CA GLY A 54 -1.77 0.12 0.73
C GLY A 54 -0.58 -0.78 0.42
N HIS A 55 0.54 -0.23 -0.04
CA HIS A 55 1.75 -1.00 -0.38
C HIS A 55 2.83 -0.90 0.70
N GLY A 56 2.57 -0.19 1.80
CA GLY A 56 3.60 0.07 2.81
C GLY A 56 4.18 -1.18 3.43
N PHE A 57 3.34 -2.15 3.79
CA PHE A 57 3.81 -3.41 4.37
C PHE A 57 4.76 -4.14 3.43
N MET A 58 4.43 -4.14 2.15
CA MET A 58 5.20 -4.84 1.12
C MET A 58 6.49 -4.10 0.76
N LEU A 59 6.44 -2.76 0.69
CA LEU A 59 7.53 -1.95 0.17
C LEU A 59 8.40 -1.28 1.23
N SER A 60 7.91 -1.20 2.48
CA SER A 60 8.56 -0.36 3.49
C SER A 60 10.01 -0.73 3.78
N GLN A 61 10.34 -2.01 3.83
CA GLN A 61 11.69 -2.44 4.14
C GLN A 61 12.68 -2.06 3.04
N TYR A 62 12.28 -2.25 1.80
CA TYR A 62 13.12 -1.88 0.65
C TYR A 62 13.34 -0.37 0.58
N ILE A 63 12.26 0.40 0.73
CA ILE A 63 12.34 1.86 0.70
C ILE A 63 13.11 2.39 1.91
N ALA A 64 12.92 1.79 3.08
CA ALA A 64 13.67 2.18 4.27
C ALA A 64 15.17 1.98 4.09
N ARG A 65 15.58 0.92 3.41
CA ARG A 65 16.98 0.69 3.11
C ARG A 65 17.56 1.81 2.23
N MET A 66 16.83 2.18 1.18
CA MET A 66 17.25 3.29 0.32
C MET A 66 17.28 4.61 1.08
N TYR A 67 16.32 4.82 1.98
CA TYR A 67 16.25 6.00 2.83
C TYR A 67 17.52 6.13 3.68
N VAL A 68 17.89 5.06 4.34
CA VAL A 68 19.11 5.03 5.17
C VAL A 68 20.36 5.19 4.31
N ASP A 69 20.42 4.53 3.17
CA ASP A 69 21.56 4.67 2.25
C ASP A 69 21.74 6.12 1.83
N LYS A 70 20.66 6.82 1.54
CA LYS A 70 20.71 8.24 1.18
C LYS A 70 21.23 9.09 2.33
N LEU A 71 20.78 8.82 3.56
CA LEU A 71 21.25 9.54 4.74
C LEU A 71 22.73 9.34 4.98
N LEU A 72 23.25 8.16 4.68
CA LEU A 72 24.66 7.82 4.88
C LEU A 72 25.55 8.18 3.70
N GLY A 73 24.99 8.81 2.67
CA GLY A 73 25.74 9.19 1.48
C GLY A 73 26.08 8.02 0.56
N ARG A 74 25.41 6.88 0.72
CA ARG A 74 25.57 5.72 -0.14
C ARG A 74 24.80 5.87 -1.45
N PRO A 75 25.22 5.16 -2.52
CA PRO A 75 24.46 5.20 -3.77
C PRO A 75 23.03 4.68 -3.61
N VAL A 76 22.09 5.36 -4.24
CA VAL A 76 20.69 4.93 -4.33
C VAL A 76 20.26 4.92 -5.79
N PRO A 77 19.23 4.11 -6.15
CA PRO A 77 18.74 4.12 -7.52
C PRO A 77 18.24 5.51 -7.93
N GLU A 78 18.38 5.83 -9.21
CA GLU A 78 17.98 7.13 -9.74
C GLU A 78 16.50 7.44 -9.47
N TYR A 79 15.62 6.44 -9.55
CA TYR A 79 14.21 6.64 -9.32
C TYR A 79 13.88 7.07 -7.87
N PHE A 80 14.78 6.84 -6.92
CA PHE A 80 14.56 7.25 -5.54
C PHE A 80 14.42 8.77 -5.42
N GLU A 81 15.16 9.53 -6.22
CA GLU A 81 15.09 11.00 -6.21
C GLU A 81 13.73 11.52 -6.68
N LYS A 82 12.99 10.74 -7.44
CA LYS A 82 11.64 11.10 -7.89
C LYS A 82 10.61 11.07 -6.78
N LEU A 83 10.93 10.47 -5.65
CA LEU A 83 10.01 10.32 -4.51
C LEU A 83 10.04 11.51 -3.57
N LYS A 84 10.91 12.49 -3.78
CA LYS A 84 10.97 13.69 -2.96
C LYS A 84 9.65 14.46 -3.00
N LEU A 85 9.39 15.24 -1.94
CA LEU A 85 8.18 16.03 -1.83
C LEU A 85 7.92 16.90 -3.07
N ASN A 86 8.96 17.52 -3.60
CA ASN A 86 8.90 18.38 -4.78
C ASN A 86 9.27 17.66 -6.08
N GLY A 87 9.43 16.34 -6.01
CA GLY A 87 9.75 15.54 -7.19
C GLY A 87 8.52 15.20 -8.02
N PRO A 88 8.74 14.63 -9.21
CA PRO A 88 7.61 14.25 -10.09
C PRO A 88 6.77 13.09 -9.57
N GLY A 89 7.33 12.30 -8.63
CA GLY A 89 6.66 11.11 -8.12
C GLY A 89 6.70 9.95 -9.12
N LEU A 90 6.13 8.83 -8.70
CA LEU A 90 5.95 7.65 -9.55
C LEU A 90 4.50 7.56 -10.02
N SER A 91 4.31 7.06 -11.23
CA SER A 91 2.96 6.90 -11.78
C SER A 91 2.27 5.69 -11.17
N GLU A 92 1.05 5.88 -10.70
CA GLU A 92 0.21 4.79 -10.21
C GLU A 92 -0.26 3.84 -11.32
N LYS A 93 -0.15 4.26 -12.58
CA LYS A 93 -0.57 3.42 -13.70
C LYS A 93 0.15 2.07 -13.74
N ALA A 94 1.34 2.00 -13.19
CA ALA A 94 2.10 0.77 -13.13
C ALA A 94 1.48 -0.29 -12.21
N PHE A 95 0.58 0.11 -11.32
CA PHE A 95 -0.01 -0.78 -10.31
C PHE A 95 -1.48 -1.13 -10.58
N LYS A 96 -1.99 -0.73 -11.71
CA LYS A 96 -3.39 -0.98 -12.08
C LYS A 96 -3.52 -2.01 -13.19
#